data_9c353b6a49f1c9b9e638ec6b6151252f
#
_entry.id   9c353b6a49f1c9b9e638ec6b6151252f
#
_cell.length_a   1.000
_cell.length_b   1.000
_cell.length_c   1.000
_cell.angle_alpha   90.00
_cell.angle_beta   90.00
_cell.angle_gamma   90.00
#
_symmetry.space_group_name_H-M   'P 1'
#
loop_
_entity.id
_entity.type
_entity.pdbx_description
1 polymer ?
#
loop_
_entity_poly.entity_id
_entity_poly.type
_entity_poly.pdbx_seq_one_letter_code
_entity_poly.pdbx_strand_id
1 'polypeptide(L)'
;FKAFSTYKSQNDPTVIAEKEADYQKDLEIYEKNKSTGEREIDNLLNDITEQQTYLEKSVRMNMSPYDVWEAKSYLFVKTDYVIMPDMVYQNVDYTDTILQAYQSALTNTEFLQKVAKKVGTEPRYLKELIDIQVDQKILSVKVNYTDEKSVKEIMQYVLSGVDDAKAKIEETIGVHTISVVDESVGSKVDLELADAQKAESTRLVDLNTSLE
;
A
#
# COMPACT_ATOMS: atom_id res chain seq x y z
N PHE A 1 49.63 -57.15 12.47
CA PHE A 1 48.26 -57.68 12.29
C PHE A 1 47.18 -56.57 12.36
N LYS A 2 47.22 -55.70 13.37
CA LYS A 2 46.21 -54.58 13.48
C LYS A 2 46.20 -53.60 12.29
N ALA A 3 47.37 -53.15 11.82
CA ALA A 3 47.47 -52.20 10.71
C ALA A 3 46.95 -52.78 9.38
N PHE A 4 47.12 -54.06 9.12
CA PHE A 4 46.65 -54.76 7.94
C PHE A 4 45.13 -54.99 7.97
N SER A 5 44.56 -55.26 9.13
CA SER A 5 43.11 -55.37 9.35
C SER A 5 42.41 -54.01 9.13
N THR A 6 43.00 -52.95 9.64
CA THR A 6 42.46 -51.56 9.46
C THR A 6 42.53 -51.14 8.00
N TYR A 7 43.60 -51.43 7.27
CA TYR A 7 43.74 -51.15 5.85
C TYR A 7 42.71 -51.91 4.98
N LYS A 8 42.47 -53.19 5.31
CA LYS A 8 41.51 -54.04 4.61
C LYS A 8 40.05 -53.56 4.83
N SER A 9 39.70 -53.09 6.03
CA SER A 9 38.39 -52.57 6.33
C SER A 9 38.13 -51.17 5.71
N GLN A 10 39.18 -50.35 5.58
CA GLN A 10 39.05 -49.02 4.91
C GLN A 10 38.94 -49.07 3.40
N ASN A 11 39.44 -50.16 2.78
CA ASN A 11 39.38 -50.39 1.32
C ASN A 11 38.33 -51.43 0.92
N ASP A 12 37.41 -51.77 1.83
CA ASP A 12 36.26 -52.60 1.49
C ASP A 12 35.35 -51.84 0.50
N PRO A 13 35.00 -52.43 -0.64
CA PRO A 13 34.15 -51.77 -1.65
C PRO A 13 32.81 -51.26 -1.08
N THR A 14 32.27 -51.91 -0.07
CA THR A 14 31.03 -51.49 0.62
C THR A 14 31.23 -50.22 1.42
N VAL A 15 32.33 -50.10 2.15
CA VAL A 15 32.68 -48.90 2.94
C VAL A 15 33.02 -47.73 2.04
N ILE A 16 33.64 -47.97 0.89
CA ILE A 16 33.93 -46.92 -0.11
C ILE A 16 32.62 -46.42 -0.72
N ALA A 17 31.71 -47.35 -1.08
CA ALA A 17 30.40 -46.98 -1.63
C ALA A 17 29.52 -46.18 -0.64
N GLU A 18 29.55 -46.56 0.66
CA GLU A 18 28.82 -45.79 1.69
C GLU A 18 29.41 -44.38 1.85
N LYS A 19 30.72 -44.23 1.90
CA LYS A 19 31.37 -42.91 1.98
C LYS A 19 31.10 -42.04 0.74
N GLU A 20 31.06 -42.62 -0.45
CA GLU A 20 30.71 -41.91 -1.67
C GLU A 20 29.26 -41.45 -1.63
N ALA A 21 28.32 -42.31 -1.16
CA ALA A 21 26.91 -41.93 -1.01
C ALA A 21 26.72 -40.81 0.02
N ASP A 22 27.44 -40.87 1.15
CA ASP A 22 27.43 -39.80 2.16
C ASP A 22 28.00 -38.50 1.61
N TYR A 23 29.11 -38.56 0.85
CA TYR A 23 29.67 -37.37 0.17
C TYR A 23 28.73 -36.75 -0.83
N GLN A 24 28.06 -37.55 -1.66
CA GLN A 24 27.07 -37.04 -2.64
C GLN A 24 25.90 -36.37 -1.93
N LYS A 25 25.43 -36.94 -0.83
CA LYS A 25 24.37 -36.36 0.00
C LYS A 25 24.77 -35.00 0.61
N ASP A 26 26.00 -34.93 1.15
CA ASP A 26 26.54 -33.69 1.71
C ASP A 26 26.72 -32.62 0.61
N LEU A 27 27.13 -33.03 -0.59
CA LEU A 27 27.25 -32.14 -1.74
C LEU A 27 25.88 -31.59 -2.17
N GLU A 28 24.84 -32.43 -2.25
CA GLU A 28 23.48 -31.99 -2.54
C GLU A 28 22.96 -30.99 -1.51
N ILE A 29 23.22 -31.25 -0.23
CA ILE A 29 22.85 -30.33 0.87
C ILE A 29 23.58 -28.99 0.72
N TYR A 30 24.87 -29.03 0.44
CA TYR A 30 25.68 -27.82 0.21
C TYR A 30 25.16 -27.00 -0.97
N GLU A 31 24.91 -27.64 -2.12
CA GLU A 31 24.40 -26.95 -3.32
C GLU A 31 23.02 -26.32 -3.08
N LYS A 32 22.15 -27.06 -2.38
CA LYS A 32 20.84 -26.54 -1.98
C LYS A 32 20.95 -25.33 -1.04
N ASN A 33 21.80 -25.40 -0.03
CA ASN A 33 22.02 -24.31 0.92
C ASN A 33 22.62 -23.09 0.20
N LYS A 34 23.59 -23.31 -0.69
CA LYS A 34 24.21 -22.27 -1.52
C LYS A 34 23.14 -21.55 -2.38
N SER A 35 22.34 -22.32 -3.13
CA SER A 35 21.27 -21.77 -3.97
C SER A 35 20.19 -21.02 -3.15
N THR A 36 19.93 -21.46 -1.92
CA THR A 36 19.01 -20.76 -1.02
C THR A 36 19.62 -19.44 -0.55
N GLY A 37 20.88 -19.43 -0.12
CA GLY A 37 21.56 -18.21 0.30
C GLY A 37 21.71 -17.18 -0.85
N GLU A 38 22.03 -17.62 -2.07
CA GLU A 38 22.06 -16.75 -3.24
C GLU A 38 20.70 -16.06 -3.48
N ARG A 39 19.59 -16.80 -3.39
CA ARG A 39 18.26 -16.21 -3.55
C ARG A 39 17.89 -15.25 -2.41
N GLU A 40 18.31 -15.53 -1.19
CA GLU A 40 18.09 -14.63 -0.05
C GLU A 40 18.84 -13.31 -0.25
N ILE A 41 20.09 -13.36 -0.73
CA ILE A 41 20.88 -12.18 -1.06
C ILE A 41 20.22 -11.39 -2.19
N ASP A 42 19.78 -12.05 -3.28
CA ASP A 42 19.12 -11.37 -4.40
C ASP A 42 17.81 -10.69 -3.97
N ASN A 43 17.02 -11.34 -3.12
CA ASN A 43 15.80 -10.75 -2.56
C ASN A 43 16.13 -9.52 -1.70
N LEU A 44 17.14 -9.61 -0.84
CA LEU A 44 17.55 -8.50 0.02
C LEU A 44 18.07 -7.31 -0.79
N LEU A 45 18.85 -7.54 -1.85
CA LEU A 45 19.28 -6.48 -2.77
C LEU A 45 18.12 -5.81 -3.50
N ASN A 46 17.11 -6.58 -3.90
CA ASN A 46 15.89 -6.03 -4.48
C ASN A 46 15.12 -5.17 -3.46
N ASP A 47 14.96 -5.67 -2.22
CA ASP A 47 14.27 -4.93 -1.14
C ASP A 47 15.00 -3.61 -0.82
N ILE A 48 16.34 -3.61 -0.79
CA ILE A 48 17.16 -2.40 -0.62
C ILE A 48 16.91 -1.41 -1.77
N THR A 49 16.92 -1.90 -3.01
CA THR A 49 16.71 -1.06 -4.19
C THR A 49 15.29 -0.47 -4.22
N GLU A 50 14.29 -1.26 -3.87
CA GLU A 50 12.90 -0.79 -3.77
C GLU A 50 12.75 0.25 -2.66
N GLN A 51 13.37 0.03 -1.50
CA GLN A 51 13.32 0.98 -0.38
C GLN A 51 14.03 2.30 -0.69
N GLN A 52 15.19 2.25 -1.36
CA GLN A 52 15.88 3.44 -1.84
C GLN A 52 15.01 4.23 -2.83
N THR A 53 14.44 3.53 -3.81
CA THR A 53 13.56 4.13 -4.81
C THR A 53 12.32 4.76 -4.16
N TYR A 54 11.76 4.13 -3.13
CA TYR A 54 10.65 4.66 -2.37
C TYR A 54 11.00 5.95 -1.66
N LEU A 55 12.12 5.98 -0.93
CA LEU A 55 12.59 7.17 -0.22
C LEU A 55 12.92 8.34 -1.17
N GLU A 56 13.42 8.05 -2.36
CA GLU A 56 13.74 9.07 -3.37
C GLU A 56 12.50 9.64 -4.08
N LYS A 57 11.52 8.79 -4.42
CA LYS A 57 10.41 9.16 -5.30
C LYS A 57 9.11 9.48 -4.59
N SER A 58 8.89 8.97 -3.39
CA SER A 58 7.66 9.24 -2.66
C SER A 58 7.60 10.70 -2.24
N VAL A 59 6.54 11.41 -2.66
CA VAL A 59 6.28 12.78 -2.22
C VAL A 59 6.14 12.83 -0.70
N ARG A 60 5.48 11.83 -0.10
CA ARG A 60 5.30 11.72 1.34
C ARG A 60 6.63 11.65 2.08
N MET A 61 7.62 10.91 1.54
CA MET A 61 8.94 10.81 2.16
C MET A 61 9.79 12.07 2.01
N ASN A 62 9.49 12.91 1.03
CA ASN A 62 10.23 14.14 0.73
C ASN A 62 9.50 15.42 1.17
N MET A 63 8.31 15.29 1.74
CA MET A 63 7.50 16.41 2.25
C MET A 63 8.02 16.87 3.61
N SER A 64 8.02 18.19 3.87
CA SER A 64 8.37 18.70 5.20
C SER A 64 7.26 18.38 6.21
N PRO A 65 7.52 17.65 7.29
CA PRO A 65 6.50 17.39 8.30
C PRO A 65 6.08 18.64 9.10
N TYR A 66 6.83 19.73 8.98
CA TYR A 66 6.51 20.99 9.66
C TYR A 66 5.69 21.96 8.82
N ASP A 67 5.47 21.64 7.54
CA ASP A 67 4.70 22.48 6.60
C ASP A 67 3.98 21.57 5.58
N VAL A 68 3.06 20.73 6.06
CA VAL A 68 2.23 19.88 5.22
C VAL A 68 0.97 20.63 4.85
N TRP A 69 0.75 20.84 3.56
CA TRP A 69 -0.51 21.40 3.07
C TRP A 69 -1.58 20.31 2.99
N GLU A 70 -2.70 20.57 3.62
CA GLU A 70 -3.85 19.65 3.68
C GLU A 70 -5.08 20.34 3.08
N ALA A 71 -5.72 19.66 2.13
CA ALA A 71 -7.08 19.98 1.69
C ALA A 71 -8.03 18.91 2.24
N LYS A 72 -9.18 19.37 2.75
CA LYS A 72 -10.28 18.50 3.21
C LYS A 72 -11.54 18.87 2.50
N SER A 73 -12.35 17.88 2.14
CA SER A 73 -13.70 18.05 1.63
C SER A 73 -14.61 17.01 2.27
N TYR A 74 -15.77 17.45 2.73
CA TYR A 74 -16.79 16.59 3.30
C TYR A 74 -17.99 16.60 2.40
N LEU A 75 -18.41 15.40 1.96
CA LEU A 75 -19.52 15.22 1.04
C LEU A 75 -20.66 14.48 1.74
N PHE A 76 -21.85 14.98 1.50
CA PHE A 76 -23.10 14.42 2.02
C PHE A 76 -23.93 13.84 0.88
N VAL A 77 -24.47 12.65 1.12
CA VAL A 77 -25.40 11.99 0.20
C VAL A 77 -26.81 12.15 0.73
N LYS A 78 -27.71 12.59 -0.14
CA LYS A 78 -29.15 12.65 0.12
C LYS A 78 -29.85 11.69 -0.83
N THR A 79 -30.60 10.75 -0.28
CA THR A 79 -31.47 9.81 -0.99
C THR A 79 -32.94 10.23 -0.83
N ASP A 80 -33.83 9.47 -1.44
CA ASP A 80 -35.28 9.60 -1.24
C ASP A 80 -35.78 8.90 0.03
N TYR A 81 -34.87 8.38 0.85
CA TYR A 81 -35.21 7.75 2.14
C TYR A 81 -35.89 8.75 3.09
N VAL A 82 -37.07 8.39 3.55
CA VAL A 82 -37.86 9.17 4.50
C VAL A 82 -38.30 8.24 5.62
N ILE A 83 -38.07 8.66 6.87
CA ILE A 83 -38.66 7.99 8.03
C ILE A 83 -40.14 8.31 8.05
N MET A 84 -40.99 7.30 7.91
CA MET A 84 -42.45 7.42 7.98
C MET A 84 -42.91 6.93 9.36
N PRO A 85 -43.21 7.81 10.31
CA PRO A 85 -43.77 7.41 11.60
C PRO A 85 -45.07 6.63 11.39
N ASP A 86 -45.28 5.60 12.18
CA ASP A 86 -46.48 4.75 12.20
C ASP A 86 -46.70 3.84 10.95
N MET A 87 -45.73 3.75 10.03
CA MET A 87 -45.77 2.82 8.92
C MET A 87 -45.11 1.48 9.25
N VAL A 88 -45.76 0.38 8.90
CA VAL A 88 -45.23 -0.98 9.10
C VAL A 88 -44.07 -1.26 8.15
N TYR A 89 -44.03 -0.63 6.99
CA TYR A 89 -42.98 -0.77 5.99
C TYR A 89 -42.26 0.57 5.81
N GLN A 90 -40.92 0.55 5.95
CA GLN A 90 -40.05 1.67 5.68
C GLN A 90 -39.31 1.44 4.34
N ASN A 91 -38.97 2.52 3.65
CA ASN A 91 -37.99 2.46 2.57
C ASN A 91 -36.65 2.00 3.10
N VAL A 92 -35.85 1.38 2.24
CA VAL A 92 -34.47 1.01 2.61
C VAL A 92 -33.57 2.23 2.51
N ASP A 93 -32.79 2.48 3.56
CA ASP A 93 -31.77 3.53 3.54
C ASP A 93 -30.49 3.01 2.87
N TYR A 94 -30.23 3.42 1.65
CA TYR A 94 -29.05 3.07 0.88
C TYR A 94 -27.89 4.08 1.04
N THR A 95 -28.00 5.07 1.91
CA THR A 95 -27.01 6.14 2.07
C THR A 95 -25.61 5.60 2.31
N ASP A 96 -25.44 4.66 3.24
CA ASP A 96 -24.13 4.08 3.56
C ASP A 96 -23.57 3.24 2.39
N THR A 97 -24.44 2.51 1.69
CA THR A 97 -24.05 1.71 0.51
C THR A 97 -23.55 2.61 -0.63
N ILE A 98 -24.22 3.75 -0.85
CA ILE A 98 -23.85 4.75 -1.85
C ILE A 98 -22.49 5.39 -1.49
N LEU A 99 -22.29 5.77 -0.22
CA LEU A 99 -21.03 6.35 0.25
C LEU A 99 -19.87 5.37 0.11
N GLN A 100 -20.06 4.09 0.44
CA GLN A 100 -19.07 3.05 0.23
C GLN A 100 -18.76 2.81 -1.25
N ALA A 101 -19.77 2.94 -2.14
CA ALA A 101 -19.57 2.86 -3.57
C ALA A 101 -18.69 4.02 -4.09
N TYR A 102 -18.91 5.24 -3.62
CA TYR A 102 -18.02 6.37 -3.91
C TYR A 102 -16.61 6.15 -3.37
N GLN A 103 -16.47 5.73 -2.12
CA GLN A 103 -15.15 5.41 -1.55
C GLN A 103 -14.42 4.38 -2.43
N SER A 104 -15.09 3.31 -2.82
CA SER A 104 -14.53 2.28 -3.70
C SER A 104 -14.16 2.83 -5.09
N ALA A 105 -15.01 3.69 -5.67
CA ALA A 105 -14.76 4.30 -6.98
C ALA A 105 -13.54 5.23 -6.96
N LEU A 106 -13.34 5.99 -5.88
CA LEU A 106 -12.27 6.96 -5.74
C LEU A 106 -10.94 6.35 -5.22
N THR A 107 -10.95 5.11 -4.74
CA THR A 107 -9.76 4.42 -4.25
C THR A 107 -9.30 3.28 -5.14
N ASN A 108 -10.05 2.96 -6.20
CA ASN A 108 -9.68 1.88 -7.11
C ASN A 108 -8.44 2.23 -7.97
N THR A 109 -7.80 1.20 -8.48
CA THR A 109 -6.54 1.32 -9.24
C THR A 109 -6.71 2.19 -10.49
N GLU A 110 -7.82 2.05 -11.22
CA GLU A 110 -8.07 2.81 -12.45
C GLU A 110 -8.17 4.31 -12.18
N PHE A 111 -8.93 4.69 -11.14
CA PHE A 111 -9.06 6.08 -10.72
C PHE A 111 -7.72 6.67 -10.27
N LEU A 112 -7.00 5.94 -9.41
CA LEU A 112 -5.68 6.38 -8.94
C LEU A 112 -4.69 6.55 -10.09
N GLN A 113 -4.71 5.68 -11.10
CA GLN A 113 -3.88 5.82 -12.31
C GLN A 113 -4.23 7.09 -13.10
N LYS A 114 -5.52 7.40 -13.27
CA LYS A 114 -5.98 8.62 -13.96
C LYS A 114 -5.50 9.89 -13.24
N VAL A 115 -5.66 9.96 -11.92
CA VAL A 115 -5.23 11.11 -11.13
C VAL A 115 -3.70 11.20 -11.08
N ALA A 116 -3.00 10.11 -10.86
CA ALA A 116 -1.54 10.06 -10.81
C ALA A 116 -0.91 10.58 -12.11
N LYS A 117 -1.48 10.22 -13.26
CA LYS A 117 -1.05 10.73 -14.55
C LYS A 117 -1.21 12.26 -14.68
N LYS A 118 -2.28 12.83 -14.12
CA LYS A 118 -2.51 14.29 -14.12
C LYS A 118 -1.54 15.02 -13.18
N VAL A 119 -1.23 14.41 -12.05
CA VAL A 119 -0.31 14.96 -11.03
C VAL A 119 1.16 14.76 -11.41
N GLY A 120 1.46 13.81 -12.32
CA GLY A 120 2.84 13.49 -12.72
C GLY A 120 3.57 12.60 -11.70
N THR A 121 2.85 11.73 -11.00
CA THR A 121 3.40 10.79 -10.02
C THR A 121 2.96 9.36 -10.33
N GLU A 122 3.50 8.39 -9.60
CA GLU A 122 3.04 7.00 -9.68
C GLU A 122 1.80 6.77 -8.79
N PRO A 123 0.87 5.89 -9.19
CA PRO A 123 -0.36 5.63 -8.41
C PRO A 123 -0.10 5.21 -6.96
N ARG A 124 0.98 4.46 -6.71
CA ARG A 124 1.37 4.01 -5.36
C ARG A 124 1.72 5.19 -4.44
N TYR A 125 2.43 6.19 -4.95
CA TYR A 125 2.79 7.38 -4.18
C TYR A 125 1.60 8.32 -3.99
N LEU A 126 0.74 8.43 -5.01
CA LEU A 126 -0.50 9.21 -4.90
C LEU A 126 -1.42 8.64 -3.81
N LYS A 127 -1.53 7.32 -3.70
CA LYS A 127 -2.35 6.66 -2.70
C LYS A 127 -1.98 7.04 -1.27
N GLU A 128 -0.71 7.35 -1.01
CA GLU A 128 -0.22 7.78 0.30
C GLU A 128 -0.61 9.22 0.68
N LEU A 129 -1.01 10.00 -0.32
CA LEU A 129 -1.33 11.42 -0.18
C LEU A 129 -2.84 11.67 -0.04
N ILE A 130 -3.66 10.66 -0.38
CA ILE A 130 -5.12 10.76 -0.40
C ILE A 130 -5.70 9.79 0.63
N ASP A 131 -6.52 10.32 1.53
CA ASP A 131 -7.31 9.56 2.49
C ASP A 131 -8.80 9.80 2.23
N ILE A 132 -9.54 8.72 1.94
CA ILE A 132 -10.98 8.76 1.64
C ILE A 132 -11.68 7.78 2.58
N GLN A 133 -12.50 8.32 3.45
CA GLN A 133 -13.19 7.55 4.49
C GLN A 133 -14.67 7.88 4.53
N VAL A 134 -15.48 6.88 4.88
CA VAL A 134 -16.89 7.05 5.20
C VAL A 134 -17.03 7.01 6.72
N ASP A 135 -17.51 8.08 7.31
CA ASP A 135 -17.81 8.17 8.72
C ASP A 135 -19.15 8.89 8.94
N GLN A 136 -20.03 8.32 9.77
CA GLN A 136 -21.31 8.89 10.16
C GLN A 136 -22.14 9.48 9.00
N LYS A 137 -22.22 8.74 7.87
CA LYS A 137 -22.94 9.16 6.64
C LYS A 137 -22.32 10.35 5.91
N ILE A 138 -21.04 10.59 6.11
CA ILE A 138 -20.25 11.60 5.42
C ILE A 138 -19.08 10.91 4.70
N LEU A 139 -18.85 11.27 3.44
CA LEU A 139 -17.63 10.92 2.73
C LEU A 139 -16.60 12.03 2.99
N SER A 140 -15.57 11.68 3.75
CA SER A 140 -14.43 12.56 4.03
C SER A 140 -13.33 12.30 3.02
N VAL A 141 -12.90 13.33 2.32
CA VAL A 141 -11.75 13.30 1.41
C VAL A 141 -10.68 14.21 1.97
N LYS A 142 -9.47 13.68 2.17
CA LYS A 142 -8.30 14.44 2.60
C LYS A 142 -7.17 14.23 1.61
N VAL A 143 -6.48 15.29 1.29
CA VAL A 143 -5.30 15.28 0.42
C VAL A 143 -4.19 16.03 1.14
N ASN A 144 -2.99 15.45 1.23
CA ASN A 144 -1.80 16.10 1.75
C ASN A 144 -0.78 16.30 0.63
N TYR A 145 -0.13 17.47 0.60
CA TYR A 145 0.91 17.75 -0.39
C TYR A 145 1.90 18.80 0.13
N THR A 146 2.90 19.11 -0.68
CA THR A 146 4.00 20.03 -0.34
C THR A 146 3.62 21.51 -0.42
N ASP A 147 2.57 21.87 -1.16
CA ASP A 147 2.17 23.25 -1.41
C ASP A 147 0.66 23.42 -1.62
N GLU A 148 0.18 24.64 -1.38
CA GLU A 148 -1.23 25.00 -1.45
C GLU A 148 -1.85 24.79 -2.84
N LYS A 149 -1.12 25.13 -3.89
CA LYS A 149 -1.63 25.03 -5.25
C LYS A 149 -1.86 23.58 -5.65
N SER A 150 -0.85 22.74 -5.45
CA SER A 150 -0.90 21.34 -5.80
C SER A 150 -1.92 20.56 -4.98
N VAL A 151 -2.07 20.85 -3.69
CA VAL A 151 -3.07 20.17 -2.86
C VAL A 151 -4.50 20.49 -3.32
N LYS A 152 -4.75 21.75 -3.74
CA LYS A 152 -6.04 22.15 -4.32
C LYS A 152 -6.30 21.47 -5.67
N GLU A 153 -5.31 21.41 -6.55
CA GLU A 153 -5.44 20.76 -7.86
C GLU A 153 -5.72 19.25 -7.70
N ILE A 154 -5.02 18.56 -6.80
CA ILE A 154 -5.26 17.15 -6.52
C ILE A 154 -6.68 16.95 -5.97
N MET A 155 -7.12 17.78 -5.01
CA MET A 155 -8.47 17.72 -4.48
C MET A 155 -9.52 17.89 -5.58
N GLN A 156 -9.35 18.83 -6.49
CA GLN A 156 -10.25 19.02 -7.63
C GLN A 156 -10.31 17.78 -8.54
N TYR A 157 -9.16 17.12 -8.79
CA TYR A 157 -9.15 15.88 -9.56
C TYR A 157 -9.88 14.74 -8.84
N VAL A 158 -9.76 14.66 -7.52
CA VAL A 158 -10.49 13.65 -6.72
C VAL A 158 -12.00 13.94 -6.74
N LEU A 159 -12.39 15.19 -6.54
CA LEU A 159 -13.80 15.58 -6.57
C LEU A 159 -14.43 15.39 -7.95
N SER A 160 -13.69 15.61 -9.04
CA SER A 160 -14.19 15.29 -10.39
C SER A 160 -14.51 13.81 -10.58
N GLY A 161 -13.82 12.93 -9.86
CA GLY A 161 -14.12 11.51 -9.86
C GLY A 161 -15.45 11.15 -9.18
N VAL A 162 -15.95 12.00 -8.29
CA VAL A 162 -17.28 11.85 -7.70
C VAL A 162 -18.35 12.03 -8.79
N ASP A 163 -18.22 13.06 -9.64
CA ASP A 163 -19.13 13.30 -10.73
C ASP A 163 -19.07 12.16 -11.77
N ASP A 164 -17.88 11.68 -12.10
CA ASP A 164 -17.68 10.56 -13.03
C ASP A 164 -18.32 9.26 -12.52
N ALA A 165 -18.28 8.99 -11.21
CA ALA A 165 -18.81 7.78 -10.59
C ALA A 165 -20.34 7.82 -10.43
N LYS A 166 -20.93 9.02 -10.34
CA LYS A 166 -22.33 9.21 -9.97
C LYS A 166 -23.31 8.42 -10.82
N ALA A 167 -23.21 8.53 -12.14
CA ALA A 167 -24.16 7.88 -13.06
C ALA A 167 -24.18 6.34 -12.87
N LYS A 168 -23.02 5.72 -12.70
CA LYS A 168 -22.89 4.27 -12.47
C LYS A 168 -23.46 3.85 -11.11
N ILE A 169 -23.26 4.67 -10.10
CA ILE A 169 -23.79 4.40 -8.74
C ILE A 169 -25.30 4.54 -8.73
N GLU A 170 -25.86 5.55 -9.42
CA GLU A 170 -27.31 5.74 -9.58
C GLU A 170 -27.96 4.56 -10.30
N GLU A 171 -27.34 4.08 -11.38
CA GLU A 171 -27.82 2.90 -12.13
C GLU A 171 -27.83 1.62 -11.28
N THR A 172 -26.82 1.47 -10.41
CA THR A 172 -26.59 0.20 -9.69
C THR A 172 -27.32 0.15 -8.35
N ILE A 173 -27.41 1.28 -7.64
CA ILE A 173 -27.91 1.31 -6.24
C ILE A 173 -29.19 2.13 -6.16
N GLY A 174 -29.20 3.35 -6.67
CA GLY A 174 -30.38 4.21 -6.64
C GLY A 174 -30.07 5.69 -6.81
N VAL A 175 -31.12 6.44 -7.18
CA VAL A 175 -31.04 7.89 -7.41
C VAL A 175 -30.71 8.62 -6.11
N HIS A 176 -29.76 9.53 -6.18
CA HIS A 176 -29.31 10.31 -5.04
C HIS A 176 -28.69 11.66 -5.50
N THR A 177 -28.52 12.55 -4.56
CA THR A 177 -27.69 13.73 -4.74
C THR A 177 -26.48 13.64 -3.83
N ILE A 178 -25.31 14.07 -4.32
CA ILE A 178 -24.10 14.23 -3.53
C ILE A 178 -23.65 15.68 -3.61
N SER A 179 -23.30 16.27 -2.48
CA SER A 179 -22.89 17.66 -2.41
C SER A 179 -21.78 17.85 -1.39
N VAL A 180 -20.86 18.74 -1.70
CA VAL A 180 -19.85 19.21 -0.75
C VAL A 180 -20.54 20.10 0.29
N VAL A 181 -20.33 19.80 1.56
CA VAL A 181 -20.92 20.55 2.68
C VAL A 181 -19.88 21.39 3.42
N ASP A 182 -18.62 21.02 3.34
CA ASP A 182 -17.52 21.79 3.92
C ASP A 182 -16.23 21.52 3.16
N GLU A 183 -15.41 22.55 3.01
CA GLU A 183 -14.09 22.49 2.40
C GLU A 183 -13.12 23.36 3.20
N SER A 184 -11.91 22.86 3.38
CA SER A 184 -10.83 23.62 4.00
C SER A 184 -9.49 23.31 3.36
N VAL A 185 -8.62 24.31 3.32
CA VAL A 185 -7.22 24.17 2.89
C VAL A 185 -6.34 24.93 3.88
N GLY A 186 -5.26 24.31 4.34
CA GLY A 186 -4.32 24.94 5.24
C GLY A 186 -3.06 24.13 5.42
N SER A 187 -2.01 24.75 5.94
CA SER A 187 -0.81 24.03 6.35
C SER A 187 -0.92 23.56 7.80
N LYS A 188 -0.26 22.45 8.09
CA LYS A 188 -0.19 21.84 9.43
C LYS A 188 1.19 21.27 9.71
N VAL A 189 1.48 21.10 11.00
CA VAL A 189 2.57 20.23 11.45
C VAL A 189 2.03 18.81 11.57
N ASP A 190 2.73 17.85 10.97
CA ASP A 190 2.39 16.43 10.96
C ASP A 190 3.53 15.60 11.55
N LEU A 191 3.47 15.37 12.86
CA LEU A 191 4.50 14.60 13.57
C LEU A 191 4.44 13.11 13.23
N GLU A 192 3.26 12.59 12.85
CA GLU A 192 3.12 11.20 12.40
C GLU A 192 3.88 10.99 11.07
N LEU A 193 3.89 11.98 10.20
CA LEU A 193 4.72 11.98 9.00
C LEU A 193 6.21 11.94 9.34
N ALA A 194 6.66 12.73 10.31
CA ALA A 194 8.05 12.72 10.75
C ALA A 194 8.48 11.34 11.28
N ASP A 195 7.62 10.70 12.08
CA ASP A 195 7.87 9.37 12.61
C ASP A 195 7.88 8.32 11.49
N ALA A 196 6.97 8.41 10.53
CA ALA A 196 6.93 7.53 9.36
C ALA A 196 8.21 7.67 8.50
N GLN A 197 8.66 8.89 8.21
CA GLN A 197 9.88 9.13 7.44
C GLN A 197 11.12 8.57 8.15
N LYS A 198 11.19 8.72 9.48
CA LYS A 198 12.26 8.13 10.29
C LYS A 198 12.22 6.60 10.25
N ALA A 199 11.04 5.99 10.38
CA ALA A 199 10.86 4.55 10.35
C ALA A 199 11.30 3.96 9.00
N GLU A 200 10.91 4.56 7.88
CA GLU A 200 11.29 4.11 6.55
C GLU A 200 12.79 4.30 6.26
N SER A 201 13.40 5.37 6.78
CA SER A 201 14.85 5.54 6.71
C SER A 201 15.60 4.51 7.55
N THR A 202 15.10 4.18 8.75
CA THR A 202 15.66 3.14 9.60
C THR A 202 15.56 1.77 8.93
N ARG A 203 14.43 1.47 8.28
CA ARG A 203 14.25 0.24 7.52
C ARG A 203 15.34 0.03 6.46
N LEU A 204 15.74 1.09 5.75
CA LEU A 204 16.83 1.00 4.78
C LEU A 204 18.17 0.66 5.45
N VAL A 205 18.45 1.23 6.64
CA VAL A 205 19.65 0.89 7.42
C VAL A 205 19.63 -0.58 7.85
N ASP A 206 18.49 -1.06 8.36
CA ASP A 206 18.33 -2.44 8.81
C ASP A 206 18.51 -3.44 7.64
N LEU A 207 17.96 -3.14 6.46
CA LEU A 207 18.16 -3.96 5.27
C LEU A 207 19.64 -4.03 4.85
N ASN A 208 20.35 -2.91 4.85
CA ASN A 208 21.79 -2.89 4.54
C ASN A 208 22.60 -3.67 5.59
N THR A 209 22.27 -3.55 6.87
CA THR A 209 22.93 -4.31 7.95
C THR A 209 22.68 -5.81 7.82
N SER A 210 21.52 -6.22 7.30
CA SER A 210 21.20 -7.62 7.07
C SER A 210 21.99 -8.25 5.91
N LEU A 211 22.57 -7.41 5.04
CA LEU A 211 23.40 -7.86 3.92
C LEU A 211 24.88 -8.07 4.33
N GLU A 212 25.33 -7.44 5.41
CA GLU A 212 26.71 -7.57 5.97
C GLU A 212 26.89 -8.89 6.73
#